data_3b7d7af6adaf84c26c2561b04bbf2828
#
_entry.id   3b7d7af6adaf84c26c2561b04bbf2828
#
_cell.length_a   1.000
_cell.length_b   1.000
_cell.length_c   1.000
_cell.angle_alpha   90.00
_cell.angle_beta   90.00
_cell.angle_gamma   90.00
#
_symmetry.space_group_name_H-M   'P 1'
#
loop_
_entity.id
_entity.type
_entity.pdbx_description
1 polymer ?
#
loop_
_entity_poly.entity_id
_entity_poly.type
_entity_poly.pdbx_seq_one_letter_code
_entity_poly.pdbx_strand_id
1 'polypeptide(L)'
;MDTREIFCKNPVIIADLKAWTGNHLKNAGTIEVEIGFGSGEYLLRRASEHPERLFIGIEKKTGMITEVSKRAESRNLDNIRLIESCAEEAFNNLFPSCSIARAYSLFPDPWPKRKHNKYRLFTKAYLRLLNNRLVSGGEALIVTDSEEYYRWILKQTSDTGFELENGPIPPQFDTRFERKWIKQNVSTFYRIQLNKAEHIDA
;
A
#
# COMPACT_ATOMS: atom_id res chain seq x y z
N MET A 1 26.90 17.14 -7.43
CA MET A 1 26.19 16.08 -8.15
C MET A 1 24.72 16.44 -8.14
N ASP A 2 24.15 16.64 -9.31
CA ASP A 2 22.79 17.13 -9.49
C ASP A 2 21.80 16.01 -9.11
N THR A 3 21.00 16.24 -8.08
CA THR A 3 20.00 15.29 -7.55
C THR A 3 18.87 14.97 -8.55
N ARG A 4 18.85 15.64 -9.72
CA ARG A 4 17.90 15.39 -10.82
C ARG A 4 18.25 14.17 -11.67
N GLU A 5 19.47 13.63 -11.59
CA GLU A 5 19.87 12.44 -12.38
C GLU A 5 19.44 11.10 -11.76
N ILE A 6 18.97 11.07 -10.51
CA ILE A 6 18.51 9.83 -9.86
C ILE A 6 17.07 9.44 -10.27
N PHE A 7 16.36 10.32 -10.95
CA PHE A 7 15.03 10.05 -11.54
C PHE A 7 15.10 9.39 -12.94
N CYS A 8 16.17 8.67 -13.24
CA CYS A 8 16.39 8.05 -14.53
C CYS A 8 15.49 6.83 -14.76
N LYS A 9 14.63 6.95 -15.75
CA LYS A 9 14.20 6.00 -16.81
C LYS A 9 14.05 4.51 -16.49
N ASN A 10 13.79 4.06 -15.24
CA ASN A 10 13.42 2.67 -14.96
C ASN A 10 12.76 2.59 -13.57
N PRO A 11 11.85 1.66 -13.33
CA PRO A 11 11.32 1.42 -11.99
C PRO A 11 12.51 1.10 -11.08
N VAL A 12 12.77 1.99 -10.12
CA VAL A 12 13.92 1.83 -9.22
C VAL A 12 13.55 0.83 -8.14
N ILE A 13 14.28 -0.29 -8.10
CA ILE A 13 14.24 -1.21 -6.95
C ILE A 13 15.09 -0.58 -5.84
N ILE A 14 14.45 -0.25 -4.72
CA ILE A 14 15.12 0.28 -3.55
C ILE A 14 15.49 -0.91 -2.65
N ALA A 15 16.69 -1.44 -2.85
CA ALA A 15 17.23 -2.53 -2.03
C ALA A 15 17.86 -2.02 -0.72
N ASP A 16 18.38 -0.79 -0.70
CA ASP A 16 18.96 -0.17 0.48
C ASP A 16 18.07 0.94 1.03
N LEU A 17 17.25 0.58 2.01
CA LEU A 17 16.36 1.49 2.71
C LEU A 17 17.11 2.62 3.44
N LYS A 18 18.36 2.40 3.86
CA LYS A 18 19.15 3.39 4.60
C LYS A 18 19.72 4.47 3.68
N ALA A 19 19.99 4.13 2.41
CA ALA A 19 20.46 5.08 1.41
C ALA A 19 19.31 5.94 0.85
N TRP A 20 18.08 5.45 0.90
CA TRP A 20 16.89 6.15 0.40
C TRP A 20 16.29 7.04 1.50
N THR A 21 16.76 8.27 1.58
CA THR A 21 16.29 9.23 2.58
C THR A 21 14.96 9.87 2.16
N GLY A 22 14.13 10.26 3.12
CA GLY A 22 12.83 10.93 2.88
C GLY A 22 12.91 12.22 2.05
N ASN A 23 14.11 12.73 1.75
CA ASN A 23 14.32 13.86 0.84
C ASN A 23 13.87 13.55 -0.61
N HIS A 24 13.93 12.28 -1.04
CA HIS A 24 13.47 11.87 -2.37
C HIS A 24 11.94 11.96 -2.52
N LEU A 25 11.20 11.93 -1.40
CA LEU A 25 9.74 12.02 -1.39
C LEU A 25 9.22 13.45 -1.36
N LYS A 26 10.00 14.41 -0.87
CA LYS A 26 9.57 15.81 -0.69
C LYS A 26 9.18 16.53 -1.99
N ASN A 27 9.71 16.06 -3.12
CA ASN A 27 9.49 16.66 -4.44
C ASN A 27 8.61 15.78 -5.35
N ALA A 28 8.02 14.70 -4.81
CA ALA A 28 7.40 13.65 -5.62
C ALA A 28 5.91 13.91 -5.96
N GLY A 29 5.34 15.06 -5.58
CA GLY A 29 3.91 15.31 -5.78
C GLY A 29 3.05 14.36 -4.93
N THR A 30 1.95 13.85 -5.49
CA THR A 30 1.05 12.93 -4.79
C THR A 30 1.64 11.52 -4.74
N ILE A 31 1.81 10.97 -3.53
CA ILE A 31 2.35 9.63 -3.30
C ILE A 31 1.23 8.65 -2.94
N GLU A 32 1.17 7.53 -3.69
CA GLU A 32 0.31 6.39 -3.38
C GLU A 32 1.17 5.15 -3.08
N VAL A 33 0.79 4.36 -2.06
CA VAL A 33 1.56 3.20 -1.60
C VAL A 33 0.72 1.94 -1.66
N GLU A 34 1.18 0.88 -2.34
CA GLU A 34 0.57 -0.44 -2.26
C GLU A 34 1.39 -1.37 -1.37
N ILE A 35 0.77 -1.89 -0.31
CA ILE A 35 1.35 -2.79 0.68
C ILE A 35 1.05 -4.23 0.29
N GLY A 36 2.10 -5.02 0.00
CA GLY A 36 1.96 -6.39 -0.44
C GLY A 36 1.43 -6.50 -1.87
N PHE A 37 2.05 -5.79 -2.82
CA PHE A 37 1.54 -5.68 -4.20
C PHE A 37 1.52 -7.02 -4.97
N GLY A 38 2.18 -8.07 -4.47
CA GLY A 38 2.21 -9.39 -5.11
C GLY A 38 2.63 -9.33 -6.58
N SER A 39 1.74 -9.76 -7.49
CA SER A 39 1.97 -9.69 -8.95
C SER A 39 1.77 -8.30 -9.57
N GLY A 40 1.44 -7.28 -8.76
CA GLY A 40 1.48 -5.86 -9.13
C GLY A 40 0.45 -5.40 -10.16
N GLU A 41 -0.64 -6.15 -10.39
CA GLU A 41 -1.64 -5.74 -11.38
C GLU A 41 -2.26 -4.39 -11.03
N TYR A 42 -2.63 -4.20 -9.77
CA TYR A 42 -3.24 -2.95 -9.31
C TYR A 42 -2.23 -1.80 -9.37
N LEU A 43 -1.02 -2.00 -8.82
CA LEU A 43 0.06 -1.01 -8.83
C LEU A 43 0.39 -0.52 -10.25
N LEU A 44 0.62 -1.45 -11.18
CA LEU A 44 0.96 -1.13 -12.57
C LEU A 44 -0.17 -0.42 -13.31
N ARG A 45 -1.43 -0.83 -13.05
CA ARG A 45 -2.60 -0.17 -13.63
C ARG A 45 -2.72 1.27 -13.11
N ARG A 46 -2.68 1.46 -11.79
CA ARG A 46 -2.77 2.79 -11.19
C ARG A 46 -1.67 3.73 -11.66
N ALA A 47 -0.43 3.23 -11.76
CA ALA A 47 0.69 4.02 -12.27
C ALA A 47 0.51 4.43 -13.74
N SER A 48 -0.05 3.55 -14.56
CA SER A 48 -0.37 3.85 -15.97
C SER A 48 -1.51 4.87 -16.12
N GLU A 49 -2.52 4.80 -15.24
CA GLU A 49 -3.67 5.71 -15.25
C GLU A 49 -3.34 7.11 -14.72
N HIS A 50 -2.30 7.23 -13.87
CA HIS A 50 -1.94 8.46 -13.17
C HIS A 50 -0.44 8.75 -13.27
N PRO A 51 0.07 9.12 -14.44
CA PRO A 51 1.50 9.36 -14.65
C PRO A 51 2.04 10.55 -13.83
N GLU A 52 1.16 11.44 -13.37
CA GLU A 52 1.50 12.60 -12.53
C GLU A 52 1.76 12.25 -11.06
N ARG A 53 1.49 10.99 -10.64
CA ARG A 53 1.66 10.53 -9.25
C ARG A 53 2.82 9.58 -9.13
N LEU A 54 3.41 9.53 -7.94
CA LEU A 54 4.42 8.53 -7.59
C LEU A 54 3.75 7.34 -6.90
N PHE A 55 3.96 6.15 -7.44
CA PHE A 55 3.49 4.88 -6.88
C PHE A 55 4.64 4.13 -6.23
N ILE A 56 4.44 3.71 -4.97
CA ILE A 56 5.42 2.94 -4.21
C ILE A 56 4.82 1.59 -3.87
N GLY A 57 5.44 0.52 -4.36
CA GLY A 57 5.08 -0.85 -4.03
C GLY A 57 6.00 -1.42 -2.95
N ILE A 58 5.43 -1.99 -1.89
CA ILE A 58 6.17 -2.69 -0.82
C ILE A 58 5.84 -4.17 -0.90
N GLU A 59 6.86 -5.02 -1.02
CA GLU A 59 6.70 -6.48 -1.07
C GLU A 59 7.93 -7.15 -0.43
N LYS A 60 7.72 -8.35 0.16
CA LYS A 60 8.79 -9.13 0.81
C LYS A 60 9.46 -10.11 -0.15
N LYS A 61 8.78 -10.47 -1.22
CA LYS A 61 9.22 -11.53 -2.14
C LYS A 61 10.00 -10.94 -3.31
N THR A 62 11.33 -11.08 -3.29
CA THR A 62 12.25 -10.61 -4.34
C THR A 62 11.80 -11.01 -5.74
N GLY A 63 11.28 -12.24 -5.92
CA GLY A 63 10.80 -12.71 -7.23
C GLY A 63 9.62 -11.89 -7.77
N MET A 64 8.68 -11.46 -6.91
CA MET A 64 7.57 -10.59 -7.30
C MET A 64 8.06 -9.19 -7.69
N ILE A 65 9.01 -8.66 -6.93
CA ILE A 65 9.63 -7.35 -7.18
C ILE A 65 10.29 -7.35 -8.58
N THR A 66 11.11 -8.38 -8.85
CA THR A 66 11.79 -8.54 -10.15
C THR A 66 10.80 -8.67 -11.32
N GLU A 67 9.72 -9.44 -11.14
CA GLU A 67 8.67 -9.60 -12.16
C GLU A 67 7.96 -8.27 -12.44
N VAL A 68 7.55 -7.55 -11.39
CA VAL A 68 6.84 -6.28 -11.52
C VAL A 68 7.75 -5.19 -12.09
N SER A 69 9.04 -5.15 -11.72
CA SER A 69 10.02 -4.24 -12.30
C SER A 69 10.12 -4.40 -13.82
N LYS A 70 10.30 -5.63 -14.31
CA LYS A 70 10.35 -5.91 -15.76
C LYS A 70 9.07 -5.50 -16.50
N ARG A 71 7.91 -5.71 -15.87
CA ARG A 71 6.62 -5.31 -16.45
C ARG A 71 6.43 -3.80 -16.46
N ALA A 72 6.91 -3.08 -15.45
CA ALA A 72 6.91 -1.63 -15.41
C ALA A 72 7.82 -1.05 -16.51
N GLU A 73 9.05 -1.59 -16.65
CA GLU A 73 9.97 -1.23 -17.73
C GLU A 73 9.36 -1.43 -19.12
N SER A 74 8.75 -2.61 -19.38
CA SER A 74 8.12 -2.92 -20.66
C SER A 74 6.93 -2.00 -21.01
N ARG A 75 6.37 -1.31 -20.02
CA ARG A 75 5.29 -0.33 -20.18
C ARG A 75 5.76 1.12 -20.12
N ASN A 76 7.07 1.35 -20.01
CA ASN A 76 7.69 2.68 -19.82
C ASN A 76 7.10 3.45 -18.63
N LEU A 77 6.82 2.76 -17.50
CA LEU A 77 6.33 3.39 -16.27
C LEU A 77 7.54 3.85 -15.43
N ASP A 78 7.80 5.13 -15.41
CA ASP A 78 8.90 5.76 -14.65
C ASP A 78 8.47 6.27 -13.27
N ASN A 79 7.16 6.29 -13.02
CA ASN A 79 6.53 6.76 -11.80
C ASN A 79 6.30 5.65 -10.73
N ILE A 80 7.05 4.54 -10.80
CA ILE A 80 7.00 3.43 -9.83
C ILE A 80 8.32 3.32 -9.08
N ARG A 81 8.23 3.03 -7.77
CA ARG A 81 9.34 2.62 -6.92
C ARG A 81 8.95 1.33 -6.19
N LEU A 82 9.83 0.34 -6.20
CA LEU A 82 9.61 -0.96 -5.57
C LEU A 82 10.55 -1.14 -4.39
N ILE A 83 10.00 -1.54 -3.25
CA ILE A 83 10.71 -1.68 -1.98
C ILE A 83 10.63 -3.13 -1.52
N GLU A 84 11.80 -3.76 -1.33
CA GLU A 84 11.90 -5.07 -0.70
C GLU A 84 11.97 -4.92 0.81
N SER A 85 10.81 -4.99 1.48
CA SER A 85 10.72 -4.84 2.93
C SER A 85 9.40 -5.38 3.48
N CYS A 86 9.33 -5.50 4.81
CA CYS A 86 8.04 -5.56 5.48
C CYS A 86 7.43 -4.16 5.61
N ALA A 87 6.09 -4.10 5.69
CA ALA A 87 5.38 -2.83 5.74
C ALA A 87 5.76 -2.00 6.97
N GLU A 88 5.89 -2.63 8.14
CA GLU A 88 6.25 -1.94 9.37
C GLU A 88 7.63 -1.26 9.28
N GLU A 89 8.61 -1.95 8.71
CA GLU A 89 9.95 -1.42 8.52
C GLU A 89 9.96 -0.27 7.52
N ALA A 90 9.30 -0.44 6.36
CA ALA A 90 9.18 0.59 5.35
C ALA A 90 8.50 1.86 5.91
N PHE A 91 7.36 1.71 6.61
CA PHE A 91 6.62 2.84 7.16
C PHE A 91 7.37 3.56 8.31
N ASN A 92 8.16 2.84 9.09
CA ASN A 92 8.97 3.45 10.14
C ASN A 92 10.16 4.24 9.57
N ASN A 93 10.82 3.72 8.53
CA ASN A 93 12.13 4.20 8.13
C ASN A 93 12.13 5.10 6.88
N LEU A 94 11.14 4.98 6.00
CA LEU A 94 11.16 5.65 4.70
C LEU A 94 10.20 6.83 4.59
N PHE A 95 9.01 6.71 5.16
CA PHE A 95 7.99 7.72 4.97
C PHE A 95 8.03 8.77 6.07
N PRO A 96 8.25 10.05 5.74
CA PRO A 96 8.01 11.14 6.68
C PRO A 96 6.55 11.18 7.15
N SER A 97 6.28 11.85 8.26
CA SER A 97 4.91 12.17 8.64
C SER A 97 4.24 12.99 7.56
N CYS A 98 2.94 12.75 7.34
CA CYS A 98 2.14 13.49 6.37
C CYS A 98 2.73 13.51 4.94
N SER A 99 3.18 12.36 4.44
CA SER A 99 3.81 12.24 3.12
C SER A 99 3.02 11.39 2.11
N ILE A 100 2.10 10.55 2.56
CA ILE A 100 1.36 9.60 1.73
C ILE A 100 -0.07 10.10 1.55
N ALA A 101 -0.53 10.23 0.31
CA ALA A 101 -1.91 10.59 0.02
C ALA A 101 -2.85 9.39 0.13
N ARG A 102 -2.43 8.22 -0.36
CA ARG A 102 -3.22 6.99 -0.34
C ARG A 102 -2.37 5.77 -0.06
N ALA A 103 -2.91 4.86 0.75
CA ALA A 103 -2.33 3.54 0.98
C ALA A 103 -3.34 2.44 0.60
N TYR A 104 -2.85 1.37 -0.02
CA TYR A 104 -3.67 0.23 -0.43
C TYR A 104 -3.09 -1.06 0.15
N SER A 105 -3.94 -1.96 0.61
CA SER A 105 -3.58 -3.34 0.91
C SER A 105 -4.68 -4.27 0.44
N LEU A 106 -4.43 -4.92 -0.69
CA LEU A 106 -5.40 -5.78 -1.34
C LEU A 106 -5.09 -7.24 -1.00
N PHE A 107 -6.00 -7.88 -0.28
CA PHE A 107 -5.93 -9.28 0.14
C PHE A 107 -4.68 -9.62 0.98
N PRO A 108 -4.40 -8.87 2.06
CA PRO A 108 -3.31 -9.18 2.98
C PRO A 108 -3.51 -10.53 3.64
N ASP A 109 -2.41 -11.22 3.99
CA ASP A 109 -2.44 -12.51 4.67
C ASP A 109 -3.28 -12.47 5.97
N PRO A 110 -4.37 -13.23 6.08
CA PRO A 110 -5.29 -13.15 7.20
C PRO A 110 -4.80 -13.85 8.47
N TRP A 111 -3.79 -14.73 8.36
CA TRP A 111 -3.24 -15.51 9.47
C TRP A 111 -4.33 -16.16 10.33
N PRO A 112 -5.09 -17.17 9.83
CA PRO A 112 -6.33 -17.65 10.46
C PRO A 112 -6.11 -18.38 11.79
N LYS A 113 -4.91 -18.91 12.04
CA LYS A 113 -4.61 -19.60 13.31
C LYS A 113 -4.35 -18.60 14.43
N ARG A 114 -5.02 -18.71 15.58
CA ARG A 114 -4.87 -17.81 16.75
C ARG A 114 -3.42 -17.54 17.14
N LYS A 115 -2.53 -18.56 17.11
CA LYS A 115 -1.10 -18.40 17.39
C LYS A 115 -0.37 -17.51 16.39
N HIS A 116 -0.96 -17.25 15.23
CA HIS A 116 -0.40 -16.42 14.16
C HIS A 116 -0.94 -14.97 14.17
N ASN A 117 -1.87 -14.62 15.06
CA ASN A 117 -2.43 -13.26 15.14
C ASN A 117 -1.35 -12.18 15.30
N LYS A 118 -0.20 -12.53 15.92
CA LYS A 118 0.97 -11.64 16.04
C LYS A 118 1.63 -11.26 14.71
N TYR A 119 1.30 -11.95 13.63
CA TYR A 119 1.82 -11.66 12.27
C TYR A 119 0.84 -10.81 11.44
N ARG A 120 -0.36 -10.53 11.96
CA ARG A 120 -1.34 -9.66 11.32
C ARG A 120 -0.82 -8.22 11.31
N LEU A 121 -0.79 -7.62 10.11
CA LEU A 121 -0.22 -6.29 9.90
C LEU A 121 -1.03 -5.18 10.59
N PHE A 122 -2.36 -5.17 10.41
CA PHE A 122 -3.21 -4.04 10.81
C PHE A 122 -3.53 -4.02 12.30
N THR A 123 -2.50 -4.10 13.14
CA THR A 123 -2.62 -3.85 14.59
C THR A 123 -2.91 -2.37 14.86
N LYS A 124 -3.48 -2.05 16.04
CA LYS A 124 -3.70 -0.66 16.46
C LYS A 124 -2.42 0.19 16.36
N ALA A 125 -1.27 -0.37 16.72
CA ALA A 125 0.02 0.31 16.61
C ALA A 125 0.38 0.65 15.16
N TYR A 126 0.20 -0.31 14.24
CA TYR A 126 0.47 -0.07 12.83
C TYR A 126 -0.53 0.91 12.21
N LEU A 127 -1.81 0.84 12.58
CA LEU A 127 -2.83 1.80 12.12
C LEU A 127 -2.53 3.23 12.58
N ARG A 128 -2.02 3.44 13.81
CA ARG A 128 -1.55 4.74 14.26
C ARG A 128 -0.33 5.24 13.47
N LEU A 129 0.62 4.35 13.17
CA LEU A 129 1.76 4.67 12.31
C LEU A 129 1.29 5.07 10.91
N LEU A 130 0.39 4.29 10.31
CA LEU A 130 -0.21 4.58 9.01
C LEU A 130 -0.91 5.95 9.00
N ASN A 131 -1.74 6.24 10.01
CA ASN A 131 -2.38 7.55 10.17
C ASN A 131 -1.36 8.69 10.21
N ASN A 132 -0.28 8.53 10.98
CA ASN A 132 0.78 9.54 11.05
C ASN A 132 1.46 9.79 9.69
N ARG A 133 1.59 8.76 8.85
CA ARG A 133 2.23 8.87 7.53
C ARG A 133 1.31 9.47 6.45
N LEU A 134 0.01 9.32 6.59
CA LEU A 134 -0.95 9.93 5.66
C LEU A 134 -0.99 11.45 5.82
N VAL A 135 -1.18 12.16 4.71
CA VAL A 135 -1.46 13.60 4.69
C VAL A 135 -2.82 13.89 5.34
N SER A 136 -3.11 15.15 5.65
CA SER A 136 -4.46 15.62 6.02
C SER A 136 -5.43 15.27 4.89
N GLY A 137 -6.59 14.67 5.19
CA GLY A 137 -7.52 14.12 4.19
C GLY A 137 -7.03 12.88 3.44
N GLY A 138 -5.88 12.32 3.81
CA GLY A 138 -5.36 11.11 3.20
C GLY A 138 -6.15 9.86 3.61
N GLU A 139 -6.08 8.82 2.79
CA GLU A 139 -6.91 7.63 2.95
C GLU A 139 -6.13 6.31 2.86
N ALA A 140 -6.64 5.26 3.51
CA ALA A 140 -6.14 3.91 3.33
C ALA A 140 -7.28 2.93 3.04
N LEU A 141 -7.07 2.09 2.02
CA LEU A 141 -8.02 1.06 1.58
C LEU A 141 -7.46 -0.32 1.88
N ILE A 142 -8.19 -1.10 2.66
CA ILE A 142 -7.90 -2.50 2.93
C ILE A 142 -9.05 -3.35 2.38
N VAL A 143 -8.72 -4.37 1.61
CA VAL A 143 -9.70 -5.32 1.08
C VAL A 143 -9.26 -6.73 1.44
N THR A 144 -10.18 -7.54 1.95
CA THR A 144 -9.92 -8.94 2.33
C THR A 144 -11.07 -9.86 1.95
N ASP A 145 -10.74 -11.12 1.66
CA ASP A 145 -11.68 -12.23 1.48
C ASP A 145 -12.08 -12.88 2.81
N SER A 146 -11.35 -12.60 3.89
CA SER A 146 -11.54 -13.18 5.20
C SER A 146 -12.44 -12.32 6.09
N GLU A 147 -13.66 -12.77 6.33
CA GLU A 147 -14.57 -12.08 7.27
C GLU A 147 -14.00 -12.02 8.69
N GLU A 148 -13.30 -13.07 9.15
CA GLU A 148 -12.63 -13.07 10.46
C GLU A 148 -11.57 -11.97 10.55
N TYR A 149 -10.74 -11.82 9.52
CA TYR A 149 -9.70 -10.79 9.50
C TYR A 149 -10.31 -9.39 9.39
N TYR A 150 -11.33 -9.22 8.56
CA TYR A 150 -12.10 -7.97 8.48
C TYR A 150 -12.61 -7.55 9.86
N ARG A 151 -13.33 -8.44 10.56
CA ARG A 151 -13.86 -8.15 11.92
C ARG A 151 -12.75 -7.86 12.92
N TRP A 152 -11.60 -8.53 12.77
CA TRP A 152 -10.45 -8.29 13.64
C TRP A 152 -9.84 -6.91 13.38
N ILE A 153 -9.67 -6.49 12.11
CA ILE A 153 -9.17 -5.15 11.75
C ILE A 153 -10.10 -4.08 12.30
N LEU A 154 -11.42 -4.22 12.15
CA LEU A 154 -12.38 -3.26 12.71
C LEU A 154 -12.20 -3.02 14.21
N LYS A 155 -11.85 -4.06 14.98
CA LYS A 155 -11.55 -3.91 16.41
C LYS A 155 -10.24 -3.15 16.68
N GLN A 156 -9.32 -3.10 15.71
CA GLN A 156 -8.06 -2.38 15.85
C GLN A 156 -8.19 -0.89 15.52
N THR A 157 -9.26 -0.45 14.84
CA THR A 157 -9.38 0.93 14.36
C THR A 157 -9.74 1.95 15.47
N SER A 158 -10.26 1.50 16.62
CA SER A 158 -10.59 2.42 17.73
C SER A 158 -9.35 3.21 18.18
N ASP A 159 -9.52 4.51 18.42
CA ASP A 159 -8.47 5.43 18.88
C ASP A 159 -7.21 5.46 17.99
N THR A 160 -7.37 5.28 16.69
CA THR A 160 -6.28 5.38 15.69
C THR A 160 -6.30 6.69 14.91
N GLY A 161 -7.30 7.54 15.13
CA GLY A 161 -7.46 8.82 14.45
C GLY A 161 -8.04 8.71 13.03
N PHE A 162 -8.61 7.57 12.70
CA PHE A 162 -9.32 7.38 11.42
C PHE A 162 -10.83 7.48 11.57
N GLU A 163 -11.47 8.10 10.60
CA GLU A 163 -12.86 7.89 10.26
C GLU A 163 -13.00 6.62 9.43
N LEU A 164 -14.03 5.83 9.71
CA LEU A 164 -14.16 4.48 9.20
C LEU A 164 -15.41 4.34 8.32
N GLU A 165 -15.22 3.93 7.06
CA GLU A 165 -16.26 3.34 6.23
C GLU A 165 -15.93 1.88 5.96
N ASN A 166 -16.94 1.00 6.04
CA ASN A 166 -16.67 -0.42 5.83
C ASN A 166 -17.92 -1.17 5.34
N GLY A 167 -17.72 -2.34 4.75
CA GLY A 167 -18.80 -3.20 4.30
C GLY A 167 -18.39 -4.18 3.22
N PRO A 168 -19.36 -5.03 2.80
CA PRO A 168 -19.15 -5.92 1.66
C PRO A 168 -19.08 -5.13 0.35
N ILE A 169 -18.24 -5.61 -0.55
CA ILE A 169 -18.10 -5.07 -1.92
C ILE A 169 -18.03 -6.19 -2.95
N PRO A 170 -18.48 -5.95 -4.19
CA PRO A 170 -18.24 -6.86 -5.29
C PRO A 170 -16.76 -6.83 -5.72
N PRO A 171 -16.30 -7.81 -6.53
CA PRO A 171 -15.00 -7.76 -7.18
C PRO A 171 -14.84 -6.50 -8.04
N GLN A 172 -13.68 -5.82 -7.94
CA GLN A 172 -13.44 -4.57 -8.68
C GLN A 172 -11.96 -4.19 -8.86
N PHE A 173 -11.04 -4.95 -8.28
CA PHE A 173 -9.62 -4.60 -8.30
C PHE A 173 -8.85 -5.29 -9.43
N ASP A 174 -9.41 -6.33 -10.05
CA ASP A 174 -8.82 -7.13 -11.13
C ASP A 174 -7.40 -7.63 -10.80
N THR A 175 -7.15 -7.96 -9.53
CA THR A 175 -5.91 -8.60 -9.12
C THR A 175 -5.92 -10.10 -9.47
N ARG A 176 -4.73 -10.69 -9.61
CA ARG A 176 -4.60 -12.14 -9.79
C ARG A 176 -5.30 -12.92 -8.67
N PHE A 177 -5.24 -12.41 -7.45
CA PHE A 177 -5.86 -13.02 -6.29
C PHE A 177 -7.39 -12.95 -6.39
N GLU A 178 -7.95 -11.79 -6.70
CA GLU A 178 -9.39 -11.60 -6.89
C GLU A 178 -9.94 -12.50 -8.01
N ARG A 179 -9.26 -12.54 -9.18
CA ARG A 179 -9.64 -13.44 -10.27
C ARG A 179 -9.64 -14.92 -9.88
N LYS A 180 -8.70 -15.35 -9.01
CA LYS A 180 -8.69 -16.71 -8.46
C LYS A 180 -9.95 -16.99 -7.65
N TRP A 181 -10.38 -16.08 -6.80
CA TRP A 181 -11.58 -16.23 -5.97
C TRP A 181 -12.87 -16.19 -6.80
N ILE A 182 -12.95 -15.32 -7.81
CA ILE A 182 -14.08 -15.29 -8.74
C ILE A 182 -14.28 -16.65 -9.42
N LYS A 183 -13.18 -17.30 -9.84
CA LYS A 183 -13.22 -18.65 -10.40
C LYS A 183 -13.72 -19.72 -9.41
N GLN A 184 -13.71 -19.44 -8.13
CA GLN A 184 -14.25 -20.29 -7.07
C GLN A 184 -15.65 -19.84 -6.60
N ASN A 185 -16.35 -19.02 -7.41
CA ASN A 185 -17.66 -18.46 -7.13
C ASN A 185 -17.72 -17.56 -5.88
N VAL A 186 -16.60 -16.98 -5.45
CA VAL A 186 -16.61 -15.92 -4.44
C VAL A 186 -16.93 -14.60 -5.13
N SER A 187 -18.06 -14.00 -4.77
CA SER A 187 -18.58 -12.76 -5.36
C SER A 187 -18.58 -11.57 -4.40
N THR A 188 -18.10 -11.76 -3.17
CA THR A 188 -18.15 -10.74 -2.13
C THR A 188 -16.82 -10.71 -1.38
N PHE A 189 -16.27 -9.51 -1.24
CA PHE A 189 -15.12 -9.21 -0.41
C PHE A 189 -15.49 -8.15 0.63
N TYR A 190 -14.62 -7.89 1.59
CA TYR A 190 -14.85 -6.92 2.67
C TYR A 190 -13.89 -5.75 2.50
N ARG A 191 -14.47 -4.55 2.40
CA ARG A 191 -13.75 -3.28 2.33
C ARG A 191 -13.67 -2.62 3.71
N ILE A 192 -12.51 -2.06 4.02
CA ILE A 192 -12.26 -1.14 5.11
C ILE A 192 -11.60 0.08 4.51
N GLN A 193 -12.31 1.21 4.52
CA GLN A 193 -11.81 2.50 4.11
C GLN A 193 -11.53 3.31 5.38
N LEU A 194 -10.31 3.78 5.51
CA LEU A 194 -9.82 4.58 6.64
C LEU A 194 -9.49 5.98 6.12
N ASN A 195 -10.21 6.98 6.60
CA ASN A 195 -10.04 8.37 6.19
C ASN A 195 -9.38 9.14 7.34
N LYS A 196 -8.25 9.80 7.07
CA LYS A 196 -7.65 10.72 8.03
C LYS A 196 -8.39 12.05 7.99
N ALA A 197 -8.84 12.53 9.15
CA ALA A 197 -9.53 13.81 9.24
C ALA A 197 -8.71 14.95 8.61
N GLU A 198 -9.40 15.87 7.96
CA GLU A 198 -8.78 17.09 7.48
C GLU A 198 -8.41 17.99 8.69
N HIS A 199 -7.17 18.42 8.77
CA HIS A 199 -6.81 19.53 9.64
C HIS A 199 -7.29 20.82 8.95
N ILE A 200 -8.36 21.39 9.48
CA ILE A 200 -8.76 22.77 9.14
C ILE A 200 -7.84 23.62 10.03
N ASP A 201 -6.82 24.24 9.43
CA ASP A 201 -6.04 25.27 10.13
C ASP A 201 -7.01 26.42 10.48
N ALA A 202 -7.18 26.64 11.78
CA ALA A 202 -8.04 27.68 12.33
C ALA A 202 -7.32 29.04 12.37
#